data_fa28b3af42ddff263ff9c7bbb6baaa6e
#
_entry.id   fa28b3af42ddff263ff9c7bbb6baaa6e
#
_cell.length_a   1.000
_cell.length_b   1.000
_cell.length_c   1.000
_cell.angle_alpha   90.00
_cell.angle_beta   90.00
_cell.angle_gamma   90.00
#
_symmetry.space_group_name_H-M   'P 1'
#
loop_
_entity.id
_entity.type
_entity.pdbx_description
1 polymer ?
#
loop_
_entity_poly.entity_id
_entity_poly.type
_entity_poly.pdbx_seq_one_letter_code
_entity_poly.pdbx_strand_id
1 'polypeptide(L)'
;CFHELNADGFLTLQCEDPLLRAVEEELRTNIYKWENHPADLVLAPYFSFPKAVTNSGYGVPVVEKTAETDSSNNVVSHDYVNQFETEDDLEKIKPMHITHDVAETRRRQELMEDIFSDIGPVKGLGIKFRLGVWDAIAQRMSVEDIYYLLMDEPEFLHQIVSGFTESVISGIKEANELEVCESKLQQCHCSYV
;
A
#
# COMPACT_ATOMS: atom_id res chain seq x y z
N CYS A 1 -17.16 -5.16 -6.65
CA CYS A 1 -16.84 -3.72 -6.50
C CYS A 1 -17.62 -3.14 -5.33
N PHE A 2 -17.02 -2.21 -4.60
CA PHE A 2 -17.60 -1.68 -3.35
C PHE A 2 -19.00 -1.06 -3.56
N HIS A 3 -19.20 -0.33 -4.66
CA HIS A 3 -20.47 0.29 -5.01
C HIS A 3 -21.60 -0.72 -5.29
N GLU A 4 -21.28 -1.90 -5.82
CA GLU A 4 -22.26 -2.96 -6.06
C GLU A 4 -22.72 -3.63 -4.76
N LEU A 5 -21.81 -3.71 -3.77
CA LEU A 5 -22.08 -4.28 -2.46
C LEU A 5 -22.81 -3.31 -1.52
N ASN A 6 -22.86 -2.01 -1.86
CA ASN A 6 -23.46 -0.96 -1.04
C ASN A 6 -24.91 -0.65 -1.42
N ALA A 7 -25.70 -1.64 -1.84
CA ALA A 7 -27.07 -1.45 -2.28
C ALA A 7 -27.97 -0.80 -1.21
N ASP A 8 -27.74 -1.12 0.06
CA ASP A 8 -28.52 -0.61 1.20
C ASP A 8 -27.84 0.58 1.91
N GLY A 9 -26.75 1.13 1.35
CA GLY A 9 -26.00 2.23 1.94
C GLY A 9 -25.21 1.88 3.21
N PHE A 10 -25.14 0.61 3.61
CA PHE A 10 -24.43 0.17 4.82
C PHE A 10 -22.94 0.52 4.80
N LEU A 11 -22.30 0.45 3.63
CA LEU A 11 -20.88 0.77 3.44
C LEU A 11 -20.60 2.26 3.22
N THR A 12 -21.65 3.11 3.25
CA THR A 12 -21.47 4.56 3.10
C THR A 12 -20.83 5.15 4.34
N LEU A 13 -19.65 5.75 4.18
CA LEU A 13 -18.87 6.33 5.27
C LEU A 13 -19.46 7.66 5.72
N GLN A 14 -19.52 7.86 7.05
CA GLN A 14 -20.11 9.05 7.69
C GLN A 14 -19.07 9.95 8.36
N CYS A 15 -17.91 9.40 8.77
CA CYS A 15 -16.85 10.18 9.38
C CYS A 15 -16.21 11.14 8.37
N GLU A 16 -15.94 12.37 8.79
CA GLU A 16 -15.26 13.39 7.99
C GLU A 16 -13.75 13.42 8.22
N ASP A 17 -13.29 13.16 9.44
CA ASP A 17 -11.87 13.06 9.75
C ASP A 17 -11.23 11.91 8.98
N PRO A 18 -10.12 12.12 8.25
CA PRO A 18 -9.53 11.09 7.38
C PRO A 18 -9.10 9.82 8.11
N LEU A 19 -8.61 9.94 9.36
CA LEU A 19 -8.24 8.79 10.15
C LEU A 19 -9.47 7.97 10.57
N LEU A 20 -10.48 8.66 11.12
CA LEU A 20 -11.71 8.01 11.58
C LEU A 20 -12.49 7.43 10.40
N ARG A 21 -12.44 8.06 9.24
CA ARG A 21 -13.04 7.56 7.99
C ARG A 21 -12.40 6.24 7.56
N ALA A 22 -11.07 6.12 7.65
CA ALA A 22 -10.37 4.87 7.33
C ALA A 22 -10.71 3.76 8.35
N VAL A 23 -10.82 4.09 9.64
CA VAL A 23 -11.24 3.16 10.69
C VAL A 23 -12.69 2.71 10.48
N GLU A 24 -13.59 3.63 10.16
CA GLU A 24 -14.99 3.32 9.83
C GLU A 24 -15.08 2.36 8.64
N GLU A 25 -14.30 2.59 7.59
CA GLU A 25 -14.26 1.71 6.41
C GLU A 25 -13.83 0.29 6.79
N GLU A 26 -12.77 0.16 7.59
CA GLU A 26 -12.31 -1.14 8.09
C GLU A 26 -13.39 -1.85 8.91
N LEU A 27 -14.00 -1.15 9.86
CA LEU A 27 -15.04 -1.73 10.73
C LEU A 27 -16.28 -2.16 9.93
N ARG A 28 -16.80 -1.32 9.04
CA ARG A 28 -17.95 -1.65 8.18
C ARG A 28 -17.63 -2.82 7.26
N THR A 29 -16.44 -2.85 6.69
CA THR A 29 -15.98 -3.96 5.85
C THR A 29 -15.89 -5.26 6.62
N ASN A 30 -15.38 -5.23 7.85
CA ASN A 30 -15.28 -6.41 8.70
C ASN A 30 -16.68 -6.94 9.11
N ILE A 31 -17.62 -6.06 9.47
CA ILE A 31 -19.00 -6.45 9.77
C ILE A 31 -19.66 -7.06 8.52
N TYR A 32 -19.53 -6.40 7.38
CA TYR A 32 -20.08 -6.91 6.11
C TYR A 32 -19.55 -8.31 5.77
N LYS A 33 -18.23 -8.51 5.89
CA LYS A 33 -17.61 -9.83 5.66
C LYS A 33 -18.11 -10.87 6.63
N TRP A 34 -18.23 -10.51 7.90
CA TRP A 34 -18.75 -11.42 8.94
C TRP A 34 -20.17 -11.88 8.65
N GLU A 35 -21.03 -10.98 8.22
CA GLU A 35 -22.44 -11.27 7.96
C GLU A 35 -22.67 -12.01 6.64
N ASN A 36 -21.90 -11.67 5.59
CA ASN A 36 -22.16 -12.15 4.24
C ASN A 36 -21.16 -13.22 3.75
N HIS A 37 -19.96 -13.26 4.34
CA HIS A 37 -18.87 -14.16 3.94
C HIS A 37 -18.18 -14.75 5.18
N PRO A 38 -18.85 -15.59 5.99
CA PRO A 38 -18.35 -16.04 7.30
C PRO A 38 -17.29 -17.14 7.20
N ALA A 39 -16.50 -17.19 6.12
CA ALA A 39 -15.39 -18.12 5.96
C ALA A 39 -14.09 -17.46 6.43
N ASP A 40 -13.22 -18.17 7.09
CA ASP A 40 -11.81 -17.86 7.44
C ASP A 40 -11.51 -16.38 7.81
N LEU A 41 -12.49 -15.64 8.35
CA LEU A 41 -12.32 -14.28 8.81
C LEU A 41 -11.67 -14.24 10.19
N VAL A 42 -10.44 -13.75 10.26
CA VAL A 42 -9.75 -13.51 11.53
C VAL A 42 -9.82 -12.03 11.88
N LEU A 43 -10.55 -11.70 12.92
CA LEU A 43 -10.61 -10.35 13.48
C LEU A 43 -9.50 -10.17 14.52
N ALA A 44 -8.76 -9.08 14.41
CA ALA A 44 -7.79 -8.72 15.43
C ALA A 44 -8.51 -8.30 16.73
N PRO A 45 -8.00 -8.71 17.91
CA PRO A 45 -8.61 -8.37 19.18
C PRO A 45 -8.19 -6.96 19.66
N TYR A 46 -8.06 -6.00 18.73
CA TYR A 46 -7.71 -4.61 18.99
C TYR A 46 -8.18 -3.72 17.85
N PHE A 47 -8.38 -2.45 18.15
CA PHE A 47 -8.59 -1.39 17.15
C PHE A 47 -7.24 -0.88 16.68
N SER A 48 -7.09 -0.71 15.37
CA SER A 48 -5.82 -0.30 14.78
C SER A 48 -5.89 1.07 14.11
N PHE A 49 -4.76 1.76 14.13
CA PHE A 49 -4.56 2.98 13.35
C PHE A 49 -3.16 2.99 12.74
N PRO A 50 -2.94 3.62 11.57
CA PRO A 50 -1.62 3.74 10.99
C PRO A 50 -0.79 4.79 11.75
N LYS A 51 0.43 4.44 12.19
CA LYS A 51 1.43 5.42 12.63
C LYS A 51 1.66 6.44 11.51
N ALA A 52 2.03 7.67 11.86
CA ALA A 52 2.34 8.71 10.87
C ALA A 52 3.74 8.50 10.27
N VAL A 53 3.84 7.50 9.42
CA VAL A 53 5.07 7.11 8.72
C VAL A 53 4.92 7.44 7.25
N THR A 54 5.91 8.07 6.65
CA THR A 54 5.95 8.33 5.22
C THR A 54 7.08 7.53 4.55
N ASN A 55 6.90 7.26 3.28
CA ASN A 55 7.83 6.53 2.44
C ASN A 55 8.03 7.32 1.13
N SER A 56 9.27 7.65 0.78
CA SER A 56 9.59 8.40 -0.42
C SER A 56 9.37 7.62 -1.73
N GLY A 57 9.18 6.31 -1.64
CA GLY A 57 9.14 5.44 -2.81
C GLY A 57 10.49 5.29 -3.49
N TYR A 58 10.46 4.91 -4.76
CA TYR A 58 11.66 4.59 -5.55
C TYR A 58 12.32 5.80 -6.22
N GLY A 59 11.77 7.01 -6.08
CA GLY A 59 12.22 8.19 -6.81
C GLY A 59 11.71 8.27 -8.27
N VAL A 60 11.24 7.17 -8.83
CA VAL A 60 10.69 7.09 -10.19
C VAL A 60 9.16 7.13 -10.11
N PRO A 61 8.50 8.15 -10.69
CA PRO A 61 7.05 8.24 -10.68
C PRO A 61 6.42 7.14 -11.54
N VAL A 62 5.17 6.79 -11.23
CA VAL A 62 4.32 6.04 -12.16
C VAL A 62 3.73 7.04 -13.16
N VAL A 63 4.00 6.83 -14.43
CA VAL A 63 3.41 7.62 -15.53
C VAL A 63 2.52 6.68 -16.34
N GLU A 64 1.24 7.00 -16.42
CA GLU A 64 0.26 6.14 -17.06
C GLU A 64 -0.71 6.93 -17.92
N LYS A 65 -1.25 6.27 -18.94
CA LYS A 65 -2.43 6.68 -19.67
C LYS A 65 -3.58 5.80 -19.22
N THR A 66 -4.67 6.41 -18.82
CA THR A 66 -5.87 5.68 -18.39
C THR A 66 -6.96 5.78 -19.44
N ALA A 67 -7.68 4.68 -19.65
CA ALA A 67 -8.90 4.67 -20.44
C ALA A 67 -10.07 4.27 -19.54
N GLU A 68 -10.97 5.23 -19.31
CA GLU A 68 -12.21 4.99 -18.58
C GLU A 68 -13.21 4.33 -19.53
N THR A 69 -13.70 3.14 -19.17
CA THR A 69 -14.67 2.39 -19.98
C THR A 69 -16.10 2.61 -19.54
N ASP A 70 -16.31 3.00 -18.29
CA ASP A 70 -17.63 3.24 -17.70
C ASP A 70 -17.51 4.28 -16.57
N SER A 71 -18.12 5.45 -16.73
CA SER A 71 -18.11 6.54 -15.76
C SER A 71 -18.86 6.21 -14.46
N SER A 72 -19.62 5.13 -14.41
CA SER A 72 -20.36 4.69 -13.22
C SER A 72 -19.50 3.85 -12.25
N ASN A 73 -18.30 3.45 -12.65
CA ASN A 73 -17.40 2.67 -11.82
C ASN A 73 -15.95 3.19 -11.89
N ASN A 74 -15.13 2.81 -10.91
CA ASN A 74 -13.73 3.22 -10.80
C ASN A 74 -12.76 2.25 -11.52
N VAL A 75 -13.26 1.37 -12.38
CA VAL A 75 -12.42 0.43 -13.14
C VAL A 75 -11.92 1.13 -14.39
N VAL A 76 -10.62 1.36 -14.44
CA VAL A 76 -9.93 1.97 -15.59
C VAL A 76 -8.87 1.02 -16.14
N SER A 77 -8.61 1.10 -17.43
CA SER A 77 -7.45 0.44 -18.03
C SER A 77 -6.22 1.31 -17.85
N HIS A 78 -5.10 0.70 -17.54
CA HIS A 78 -3.82 1.37 -17.34
C HIS A 78 -2.84 0.98 -18.45
N ASP A 79 -2.20 1.97 -19.07
CA ASP A 79 -1.10 1.82 -20.01
C ASP A 79 0.11 2.58 -19.46
N TYR A 80 1.08 1.85 -18.90
CA TYR A 80 2.24 2.41 -18.23
C TYR A 80 3.31 2.84 -19.23
N VAL A 81 3.81 4.07 -19.05
CA VAL A 81 4.84 4.66 -19.90
C VAL A 81 6.23 4.24 -19.40
N ASN A 82 7.06 3.71 -20.31
CA ASN A 82 8.43 3.31 -20.00
C ASN A 82 9.26 4.52 -19.49
N GLN A 83 9.89 4.32 -18.33
CA GLN A 83 10.76 5.31 -17.68
C GLN A 83 12.25 4.98 -17.82
N PHE A 84 12.60 3.83 -18.44
CA PHE A 84 13.94 3.30 -18.55
C PHE A 84 14.25 2.96 -19.99
N GLU A 85 14.78 3.94 -20.73
CA GLU A 85 15.18 3.76 -22.12
C GLU A 85 16.70 3.59 -22.27
N THR A 86 17.47 4.10 -21.31
CA THR A 86 18.94 4.08 -21.33
C THR A 86 19.51 3.82 -19.94
N GLU A 87 20.81 3.46 -19.86
CA GLU A 87 21.50 3.27 -18.59
C GLU A 87 21.51 4.54 -17.71
N ASP A 88 21.49 5.73 -18.30
CA ASP A 88 21.41 7.00 -17.55
C ASP A 88 20.11 7.11 -16.75
N ASP A 89 19.06 6.43 -17.18
CA ASP A 89 17.76 6.42 -16.49
C ASP A 89 17.81 5.67 -15.15
N LEU A 90 18.80 4.82 -14.93
CA LEU A 90 19.02 4.13 -13.65
C LEU A 90 19.27 5.13 -12.52
N GLU A 91 19.81 6.31 -12.81
CA GLU A 91 20.01 7.36 -11.82
C GLU A 91 18.69 7.92 -11.24
N LYS A 92 17.55 7.69 -11.91
CA LYS A 92 16.22 8.05 -11.40
C LYS A 92 15.84 7.23 -10.17
N ILE A 93 16.35 6.00 -10.06
CA ILE A 93 16.07 5.14 -8.92
C ILE A 93 16.81 5.68 -7.70
N LYS A 94 16.07 6.01 -6.66
CA LYS A 94 16.62 6.57 -5.41
C LYS A 94 16.45 5.60 -4.26
N PRO A 95 17.35 5.63 -3.27
CA PRO A 95 17.12 4.94 -2.00
C PRO A 95 15.79 5.38 -1.40
N MET A 96 15.02 4.42 -0.92
CA MET A 96 13.76 4.68 -0.24
C MET A 96 14.06 5.24 1.15
N HIS A 97 13.45 6.37 1.49
CA HIS A 97 13.58 7.01 2.79
C HIS A 97 12.28 6.92 3.57
N ILE A 98 12.40 6.57 4.84
CA ILE A 98 11.28 6.44 5.77
C ILE A 98 11.38 7.55 6.80
N THR A 99 10.28 8.26 7.04
CA THR A 99 10.22 9.24 8.13
C THR A 99 9.05 8.92 9.05
N HIS A 100 9.19 9.26 10.34
CA HIS A 100 8.17 9.04 11.35
C HIS A 100 7.84 10.33 12.08
N ASP A 101 6.62 10.82 11.91
CA ASP A 101 6.09 11.91 12.72
C ASP A 101 5.54 11.33 14.02
N VAL A 102 6.38 11.41 15.07
CA VAL A 102 6.07 10.91 16.42
C VAL A 102 4.93 11.70 17.05
N ALA A 103 4.88 13.03 16.82
CA ALA A 103 3.86 13.89 17.41
C ALA A 103 2.48 13.58 16.81
N GLU A 104 2.39 13.44 15.49
CA GLU A 104 1.15 13.06 14.82
C GLU A 104 0.74 11.62 15.16
N THR A 105 1.69 10.69 15.29
CA THR A 105 1.40 9.32 15.74
C THR A 105 0.77 9.32 17.13
N ARG A 106 1.30 10.14 18.04
CA ARG A 106 0.77 10.28 19.39
C ARG A 106 -0.65 10.90 19.38
N ARG A 107 -0.87 11.94 18.58
CA ARG A 107 -2.21 12.54 18.41
C ARG A 107 -3.23 11.51 17.93
N ARG A 108 -2.87 10.68 16.94
CA ARG A 108 -3.72 9.60 16.44
C ARG A 108 -4.02 8.56 17.52
N GLN A 109 -3.02 8.19 18.29
CA GLN A 109 -3.21 7.24 19.39
C GLN A 109 -4.16 7.79 20.45
N GLU A 110 -3.96 9.03 20.90
CA GLU A 110 -4.82 9.68 21.89
C GLU A 110 -6.29 9.76 21.41
N LEU A 111 -6.50 10.12 20.13
CA LEU A 111 -7.84 10.13 19.54
C LEU A 111 -8.49 8.74 19.49
N MET A 112 -7.74 7.72 19.12
CA MET A 112 -8.25 6.35 19.06
C MET A 112 -8.51 5.77 20.45
N GLU A 113 -7.68 6.08 21.44
CA GLU A 113 -7.89 5.67 22.83
C GLU A 113 -9.10 6.36 23.44
N ASP A 114 -9.34 7.63 23.14
CA ASP A 114 -10.55 8.36 23.60
C ASP A 114 -11.85 7.72 23.09
N ILE A 115 -11.84 7.15 21.89
CA ILE A 115 -13.02 6.54 21.27
C ILE A 115 -13.20 5.07 21.68
N PHE A 116 -12.11 4.30 21.78
CA PHE A 116 -12.17 2.84 21.82
C PHE A 116 -11.67 2.20 23.13
N SER A 117 -11.05 2.94 24.05
CA SER A 117 -10.39 2.35 25.23
C SER A 117 -11.35 1.61 26.17
N ASP A 118 -12.62 1.97 26.20
CA ASP A 118 -13.67 1.30 26.98
C ASP A 118 -14.21 0.02 26.30
N ILE A 119 -13.92 -0.16 25.01
CA ILE A 119 -14.36 -1.31 24.20
C ILE A 119 -13.23 -2.34 24.05
N GLY A 120 -12.01 -1.91 23.80
CA GLY A 120 -10.88 -2.80 23.59
C GLY A 120 -9.53 -2.09 23.40
N PRO A 121 -8.42 -2.85 23.32
CA PRO A 121 -7.09 -2.29 23.14
C PRO A 121 -6.97 -1.52 21.83
N VAL A 122 -6.16 -0.45 21.85
CA VAL A 122 -5.79 0.33 20.66
C VAL A 122 -4.34 0.04 20.30
N LYS A 123 -4.04 -0.12 19.00
CA LYS A 123 -2.69 -0.42 18.51
C LYS A 123 -2.33 0.42 17.28
N GLY A 124 -1.22 1.18 17.38
CA GLY A 124 -0.61 1.82 16.23
C GLY A 124 0.16 0.80 15.36
N LEU A 125 -0.18 0.71 14.09
CA LEU A 125 0.47 -0.15 13.12
C LEU A 125 1.56 0.62 12.38
N GLY A 126 2.71 -0.02 12.19
CA GLY A 126 3.82 0.51 11.42
C GLY A 126 3.64 0.34 9.91
N ILE A 127 4.71 0.66 9.18
CA ILE A 127 4.76 0.47 7.73
C ILE A 127 5.01 -1.00 7.39
N LYS A 128 4.39 -1.45 6.31
CA LYS A 128 4.63 -2.77 5.71
C LYS A 128 5.24 -2.61 4.34
N PHE A 129 6.24 -3.42 4.09
CA PHE A 129 6.85 -3.51 2.78
C PHE A 129 6.20 -4.65 1.99
N ARG A 130 5.60 -4.32 0.85
CA ARG A 130 5.20 -5.30 -0.15
C ARG A 130 6.36 -5.46 -1.11
N LEU A 131 6.94 -6.66 -1.15
CA LEU A 131 8.16 -6.94 -1.91
C LEU A 131 7.88 -7.37 -3.36
N GLY A 132 6.80 -6.90 -3.97
CA GLY A 132 6.53 -7.08 -5.38
C GLY A 132 7.40 -6.17 -6.26
N VAL A 133 8.71 -6.43 -6.35
CA VAL A 133 9.63 -5.61 -7.15
C VAL A 133 9.20 -5.61 -8.62
N TRP A 134 8.76 -6.75 -9.14
CA TRP A 134 8.25 -6.83 -10.52
C TRP A 134 6.99 -6.01 -10.74
N ASP A 135 6.08 -5.96 -9.77
CA ASP A 135 4.89 -5.11 -9.86
C ASP A 135 5.29 -3.63 -9.91
N ALA A 136 6.27 -3.23 -9.09
CA ALA A 136 6.78 -1.87 -9.07
C ALA A 136 7.47 -1.48 -10.38
N ILE A 137 8.21 -2.39 -11.01
CA ILE A 137 8.84 -2.21 -12.31
C ILE A 137 7.77 -2.13 -13.41
N ALA A 138 6.81 -3.07 -13.44
CA ALA A 138 5.75 -3.12 -14.44
C ALA A 138 4.85 -1.87 -14.44
N GLN A 139 4.78 -1.14 -13.33
CA GLN A 139 4.10 0.16 -13.26
C GLN A 139 4.94 1.34 -13.81
N ARG A 140 6.21 1.13 -14.15
CA ARG A 140 7.13 2.15 -14.65
C ARG A 140 7.69 1.84 -16.02
N MET A 141 7.33 0.71 -16.54
CA MET A 141 7.51 0.29 -17.92
C MET A 141 6.46 -0.76 -18.25
N SER A 142 6.10 -0.90 -19.52
CA SER A 142 5.10 -1.92 -19.89
C SER A 142 5.66 -3.33 -19.68
N VAL A 143 4.76 -4.29 -19.49
CA VAL A 143 5.15 -5.71 -19.43
C VAL A 143 5.79 -6.17 -20.74
N GLU A 144 5.38 -5.57 -21.87
CA GLU A 144 5.96 -5.83 -23.18
C GLU A 144 7.42 -5.39 -23.25
N ASP A 145 7.74 -4.18 -22.75
CA ASP A 145 9.12 -3.69 -22.67
C ASP A 145 10.00 -4.60 -21.80
N ILE A 146 9.46 -5.10 -20.68
CA ILE A 146 10.16 -6.07 -19.82
C ILE A 146 10.52 -7.34 -20.60
N TYR A 147 9.59 -7.87 -21.40
CA TYR A 147 9.87 -9.06 -22.21
C TYR A 147 10.92 -8.81 -23.29
N TYR A 148 10.91 -7.64 -23.94
CA TYR A 148 11.97 -7.28 -24.90
C TYR A 148 13.33 -7.21 -24.20
N LEU A 149 13.41 -6.50 -23.05
CA LEU A 149 14.68 -6.41 -22.32
C LEU A 149 15.20 -7.76 -21.81
N LEU A 150 14.32 -8.67 -21.45
CA LEU A 150 14.71 -10.04 -21.04
C LEU A 150 15.46 -10.79 -22.15
N MET A 151 15.14 -10.51 -23.42
CA MET A 151 15.72 -11.19 -24.56
C MET A 151 16.91 -10.43 -25.14
N ASP A 152 16.79 -9.12 -25.25
CA ASP A 152 17.73 -8.28 -26.01
C ASP A 152 18.79 -7.62 -25.11
N GLU A 153 18.42 -7.19 -23.89
CA GLU A 153 19.28 -6.45 -22.96
C GLU A 153 19.12 -6.92 -21.50
N PRO A 154 19.35 -8.22 -21.20
CA PRO A 154 19.10 -8.78 -19.87
C PRO A 154 19.97 -8.13 -18.78
N GLU A 155 21.17 -7.66 -19.09
CA GLU A 155 22.05 -6.97 -18.16
C GLU A 155 21.46 -5.64 -17.70
N PHE A 156 20.86 -4.87 -18.62
CA PHE A 156 20.19 -3.62 -18.27
C PHE A 156 18.97 -3.86 -17.39
N LEU A 157 18.16 -4.88 -17.71
CA LEU A 157 17.03 -5.26 -16.86
C LEU A 157 17.49 -5.71 -15.45
N HIS A 158 18.61 -6.43 -15.37
CA HIS A 158 19.21 -6.80 -14.08
C HIS A 158 19.60 -5.58 -13.24
N GLN A 159 20.14 -4.53 -13.86
CA GLN A 159 20.50 -3.29 -13.17
C GLN A 159 19.25 -2.58 -12.64
N ILE A 160 18.15 -2.53 -13.43
CA ILE A 160 16.88 -1.98 -12.98
C ILE A 160 16.36 -2.75 -11.74
N VAL A 161 16.29 -4.08 -11.81
CA VAL A 161 15.83 -4.93 -10.69
C VAL A 161 16.72 -4.74 -9.46
N SER A 162 18.04 -4.65 -9.64
CA SER A 162 18.99 -4.41 -8.54
C SER A 162 18.72 -3.06 -7.87
N GLY A 163 18.58 -1.99 -8.65
CA GLY A 163 18.29 -0.65 -8.12
C GLY A 163 16.99 -0.60 -7.31
N PHE A 164 15.92 -1.20 -7.81
CA PHE A 164 14.66 -1.29 -7.07
C PHE A 164 14.80 -2.11 -5.79
N THR A 165 15.53 -3.21 -5.84
CA THR A 165 15.77 -4.08 -4.68
C THR A 165 16.58 -3.35 -3.61
N GLU A 166 17.66 -2.67 -3.99
CA GLU A 166 18.49 -1.89 -3.08
C GLU A 166 17.73 -0.74 -2.45
N SER A 167 16.85 -0.09 -3.23
CA SER A 167 15.96 0.97 -2.74
C SER A 167 15.05 0.44 -1.61
N VAL A 168 14.39 -0.70 -1.82
CA VAL A 168 13.54 -1.33 -0.79
C VAL A 168 14.36 -1.74 0.45
N ILE A 169 15.54 -2.33 0.25
CA ILE A 169 16.43 -2.72 1.37
C ILE A 169 16.80 -1.49 2.21
N SER A 170 17.07 -0.35 1.57
CA SER A 170 17.31 0.91 2.28
C SER A 170 16.13 1.29 3.17
N GLY A 171 14.93 1.30 2.60
CA GLY A 171 13.70 1.63 3.35
C GLY A 171 13.42 0.68 4.52
N ILE A 172 13.64 -0.64 4.33
CA ILE A 172 13.49 -1.62 5.41
C ILE A 172 14.48 -1.37 6.55
N LYS A 173 15.74 -1.04 6.23
CA LYS A 173 16.74 -0.71 7.25
C LYS A 173 16.34 0.51 8.08
N GLU A 174 15.95 1.61 7.40
CA GLU A 174 15.49 2.83 8.08
C GLU A 174 14.23 2.57 8.92
N ALA A 175 13.25 1.83 8.40
CA ALA A 175 12.05 1.50 9.14
C ALA A 175 12.33 0.66 10.40
N ASN A 176 13.32 -0.23 10.35
CA ASN A 176 13.77 -0.99 11.52
C ASN A 176 14.49 -0.10 12.53
N GLU A 177 15.37 0.81 12.09
CA GLU A 177 16.06 1.77 12.96
C GLU A 177 15.08 2.71 13.67
N LEU A 178 14.01 3.11 12.97
CA LEU A 178 12.93 3.94 13.53
C LEU A 178 11.90 3.14 14.35
N GLU A 179 12.03 1.83 14.45
CA GLU A 179 11.08 0.92 15.12
C GLU A 179 9.63 1.07 14.60
N VAL A 180 9.48 1.34 13.31
CA VAL A 180 8.18 1.52 12.65
C VAL A 180 7.86 0.43 11.63
N CYS A 181 8.70 -0.60 11.48
CA CYS A 181 8.40 -1.74 10.65
C CYS A 181 7.35 -2.64 11.32
N GLU A 182 6.26 -2.92 10.62
CA GLU A 182 5.23 -3.84 11.11
C GLU A 182 5.60 -5.27 10.71
N SER A 183 5.86 -6.11 11.72
CA SER A 183 6.24 -7.51 11.52
C SER A 183 5.07 -8.49 11.64
N LYS A 184 3.85 -7.98 11.88
CA LYS A 184 2.69 -8.84 12.08
C LYS A 184 2.24 -9.47 10.77
N LEU A 185 2.01 -10.79 10.79
CA LEU A 185 1.39 -11.52 9.70
C LEU A 185 0.04 -10.90 9.33
N GLN A 186 -0.17 -10.68 8.04
CA GLN A 186 -1.44 -10.24 7.49
C GLN A 186 -1.79 -11.04 6.25
N GLN A 187 -3.08 -11.13 6.00
CA GLN A 187 -3.56 -11.67 4.74
C GLN A 187 -3.15 -10.72 3.61
N CYS A 188 -2.40 -11.25 2.65
CA CYS A 188 -2.07 -10.59 1.40
C CYS A 188 -2.64 -11.43 0.26
N HIS A 189 -3.59 -10.89 -0.50
CA HIS A 189 -4.37 -11.65 -1.48
C HIS A 189 -5.06 -12.86 -0.84
N CYS A 190 -4.64 -14.06 -1.20
CA CYS A 190 -5.15 -15.35 -0.72
C CYS A 190 -4.18 -16.05 0.24
N SER A 191 -3.14 -15.40 0.72
CA SER A 191 -2.15 -15.96 1.62
C SER A 191 -1.82 -15.01 2.77
N TYR A 192 -1.34 -15.58 3.87
CA TYR A 192 -0.76 -14.82 4.98
C TYR A 192 0.74 -14.65 4.73
N VAL A 193 1.25 -13.44 4.91
CA VAL A 193 2.68 -13.10 4.78
C VAL A 193 3.17 -12.47 6.07
#